data_79ac211f8c38ec7e3172799e7cb2dcd5
#
_entry.id   79ac211f8c38ec7e3172799e7cb2dcd5
#
_cell.length_a   1.000
_cell.length_b   1.000
_cell.length_c   1.000
_cell.angle_alpha   90.00
_cell.angle_beta   90.00
_cell.angle_gamma   90.00
#
_symmetry.space_group_name_H-M   'P 1'
#
loop_
_entity.id
_entity.type
_entity.pdbx_description
1 polymer ?
#
loop_
_entity_poly.entity_id
_entity_poly.type
_entity_poly.pdbx_seq_one_letter_code
_entity_poly.pdbx_strand_id
1 'polypeptide(L)'
;HGQNNDSCVVLVEDGRWRVLLTGDLEAPAERALVARYQSALKADIVQVPHHGSNTSSTALLLRNVQGSAALASVARYNAWRLPAAQVMHRYQQQGYQWHDTALSGQLSVQFSAEKWQVKSLREQILPRWYHQWFGVPRESR
;
A
#
# COMPACT_ATOMS: atom_id res chain seq x y z
N HIS A 1 -4.90 3.65 -26.06
CA HIS A 1 -4.96 2.22 -25.91
C HIS A 1 -5.98 1.71 -24.90
N GLY A 2 -6.44 2.48 -23.96
CA GLY A 2 -7.42 2.05 -22.98
C GLY A 2 -7.03 0.83 -22.17
N GLN A 3 -5.77 0.66 -21.86
CA GLN A 3 -5.25 -0.43 -21.06
C GLN A 3 -4.80 0.07 -19.70
N ASN A 4 -4.63 -0.87 -18.75
CA ASN A 4 -4.16 -0.53 -17.40
C ASN A 4 -2.78 0.14 -17.40
N ASN A 5 -2.04 0.00 -18.50
CA ASN A 5 -0.76 0.68 -18.69
C ASN A 5 -0.88 2.19 -18.71
N ASP A 6 -2.08 2.71 -18.97
CA ASP A 6 -2.34 4.15 -19.03
C ASP A 6 -2.64 4.75 -17.64
N SER A 7 -2.56 3.95 -16.61
CA SER A 7 -2.79 4.42 -15.24
C SER A 7 -1.80 5.53 -14.89
N CYS A 8 -2.33 6.57 -14.25
CA CYS A 8 -1.51 7.68 -13.80
C CYS A 8 -0.75 7.30 -12.54
N VAL A 9 0.56 7.41 -12.60
CA VAL A 9 1.43 7.21 -11.44
C VAL A 9 1.90 8.56 -10.95
N VAL A 10 1.71 8.83 -9.66
CA VAL A 10 2.05 10.10 -9.04
C VAL A 10 3.02 9.87 -7.89
N LEU A 11 4.11 10.61 -7.90
CA LEU A 11 5.02 10.66 -6.77
C LEU A 11 4.79 11.97 -6.03
N VAL A 12 4.35 11.86 -4.78
CA VAL A 12 4.14 13.01 -3.90
C VAL A 12 5.38 13.17 -3.03
N GLU A 13 5.98 14.35 -3.07
CA GLU A 13 7.15 14.68 -2.27
C GLU A 13 6.86 15.84 -1.34
N ASP A 14 7.31 15.72 -0.11
CA ASP A 14 7.27 16.79 0.88
C ASP A 14 8.65 16.89 1.52
N GLY A 15 9.60 17.50 0.80
CA GLY A 15 10.96 17.70 1.28
C GLY A 15 11.67 16.42 1.74
N ARG A 16 11.15 15.80 2.78
CA ARG A 16 11.75 14.65 3.46
C ARG A 16 11.09 13.33 3.11
N TRP A 17 9.81 13.36 2.78
CA TRP A 17 8.98 12.16 2.63
C TRP A 17 8.45 12.03 1.22
N ARG A 18 8.35 10.79 0.75
CA ARG A 18 7.88 10.48 -0.60
C ARG A 18 6.84 9.38 -0.54
N VAL A 19 5.73 9.58 -1.26
CA VAL A 19 4.65 8.60 -1.40
C VAL A 19 4.42 8.34 -2.87
N LEU A 20 4.44 7.07 -3.26
CA LEU A 20 4.18 6.65 -4.64
C LEU A 20 2.75 6.15 -4.77
N LEU A 21 1.96 6.83 -5.60
CA LEU A 21 0.59 6.46 -5.90
C LEU A 21 0.55 5.80 -7.27
N THR A 22 0.12 4.55 -7.32
CA THR A 22 0.28 3.70 -8.50
C THR A 22 -1.02 3.39 -9.25
N GLY A 23 -2.18 3.62 -8.62
CA GLY A 23 -3.46 3.30 -9.27
C GLY A 23 -3.60 1.83 -9.60
N ASP A 24 -4.03 1.53 -10.83
CA ASP A 24 -4.27 0.16 -11.30
C ASP A 24 -3.11 -0.39 -12.14
N LEU A 25 -1.91 0.03 -11.87
CA LEU A 25 -0.73 -0.40 -12.59
C LEU A 25 -0.56 -1.92 -12.54
N GLU A 26 -0.25 -2.54 -13.66
CA GLU A 26 0.03 -3.97 -13.75
C GLU A 26 1.49 -4.24 -14.15
N ALA A 27 1.89 -5.50 -14.07
CA ALA A 27 3.30 -5.89 -14.20
C ALA A 27 4.00 -5.36 -15.46
N PRO A 28 3.42 -5.38 -16.66
CA PRO A 28 4.10 -4.82 -17.83
C PRO A 28 4.40 -3.33 -17.69
N ALA A 29 3.44 -2.57 -17.15
CA ALA A 29 3.61 -1.14 -16.93
C ALA A 29 4.58 -0.86 -15.79
N GLU A 30 4.61 -1.69 -14.76
CA GLU A 30 5.61 -1.60 -13.69
C GLU A 30 7.03 -1.75 -14.23
N ARG A 31 7.23 -2.72 -15.11
CA ARG A 31 8.55 -2.93 -15.75
C ARG A 31 8.97 -1.72 -16.58
N ALA A 32 8.04 -1.15 -17.33
CA ALA A 32 8.31 0.05 -18.14
C ALA A 32 8.64 1.25 -17.24
N LEU A 33 7.92 1.39 -16.15
CA LEU A 33 8.14 2.46 -15.17
C LEU A 33 9.53 2.36 -14.55
N VAL A 34 9.91 1.16 -14.10
CA VAL A 34 11.23 0.93 -13.50
C VAL A 34 12.34 1.18 -14.52
N ALA A 35 12.16 0.71 -15.76
CA ALA A 35 13.17 0.92 -16.81
C ALA A 35 13.41 2.41 -17.06
N ARG A 36 12.36 3.22 -16.98
CA ARG A 36 12.43 4.66 -17.26
C ARG A 36 12.98 5.47 -16.09
N TYR A 37 12.53 5.20 -14.88
CA TYR A 37 12.79 6.07 -13.73
C TYR A 37 13.78 5.51 -12.72
N GLN A 38 13.93 4.20 -12.67
CA GLN A 38 14.92 3.53 -11.80
C GLN A 38 14.90 4.07 -10.35
N SER A 39 16.03 4.53 -9.84
CA SER A 39 16.13 5.00 -8.46
C SER A 39 15.29 6.25 -8.16
N ALA A 40 14.81 6.96 -9.18
CA ALA A 40 13.89 8.07 -8.97
C ALA A 40 12.54 7.61 -8.41
N LEU A 41 12.24 6.31 -8.45
CA LEU A 41 11.02 5.76 -7.87
C LEU A 41 11.10 5.52 -6.36
N LYS A 42 12.23 5.73 -5.72
CA LYS A 42 12.34 5.53 -4.28
C LYS A 42 11.30 6.34 -3.53
N ALA A 43 10.58 5.68 -2.62
CA ALA A 43 9.55 6.31 -1.82
C ALA A 43 9.45 5.61 -0.47
N ASP A 44 9.03 6.34 0.55
CA ASP A 44 8.84 5.76 1.89
C ASP A 44 7.59 4.90 1.95
N ILE A 45 6.56 5.31 1.25
CA ILE A 45 5.26 4.65 1.26
C ILE A 45 4.83 4.43 -0.18
N VAL A 46 4.28 3.24 -0.46
CA VAL A 46 3.69 2.93 -1.75
C VAL A 46 2.22 2.57 -1.59
N GLN A 47 1.38 3.14 -2.43
CA GLN A 47 0.04 2.63 -2.62
C GLN A 47 0.14 1.36 -3.47
N VAL A 48 -0.37 0.25 -2.94
CA VAL A 48 -0.29 -1.05 -3.61
C VAL A 48 -1.07 -1.00 -4.92
N PRO A 49 -0.43 -1.27 -6.06
CA PRO A 49 -1.11 -1.23 -7.35
C PRO A 49 -2.24 -2.23 -7.45
N HIS A 50 -3.30 -1.85 -8.16
CA HIS A 50 -4.38 -2.73 -8.55
C HIS A 50 -4.96 -3.53 -7.37
N HIS A 51 -5.15 -2.84 -6.22
CA HIS A 51 -5.76 -3.39 -4.99
C HIS A 51 -5.08 -4.66 -4.46
N GLY A 52 -3.82 -4.89 -4.80
CA GLY A 52 -3.09 -6.08 -4.38
C GLY A 52 -3.34 -7.30 -5.25
N SER A 53 -3.71 -7.11 -6.50
CA SER A 53 -3.88 -8.22 -7.46
C SER A 53 -2.55 -8.87 -7.79
N ASN A 54 -2.57 -10.17 -8.05
CA ASN A 54 -1.38 -10.92 -8.50
C ASN A 54 -0.81 -10.45 -9.84
N THR A 55 -1.56 -9.66 -10.60
CA THR A 55 -1.09 -9.08 -11.87
C THR A 55 -0.18 -7.88 -11.67
N SER A 56 0.05 -7.49 -10.45
CA SER A 56 0.81 -6.29 -10.10
C SER A 56 1.82 -6.57 -8.99
N SER A 57 2.50 -5.52 -8.56
CA SER A 57 3.43 -5.55 -7.43
C SER A 57 4.57 -6.53 -7.63
N THR A 58 5.27 -6.38 -8.77
CA THR A 58 6.44 -7.21 -9.07
C THR A 58 7.56 -6.94 -8.07
N ALA A 59 8.39 -7.95 -7.83
CA ALA A 59 9.56 -7.79 -6.98
C ALA A 59 10.51 -6.70 -7.53
N LEU A 60 10.55 -6.54 -8.84
CA LEU A 60 11.33 -5.49 -9.47
C LEU A 60 10.88 -4.10 -9.02
N LEU A 61 9.58 -3.83 -9.03
CA LEU A 61 9.05 -2.56 -8.55
C LEU A 61 9.40 -2.35 -7.06
N LEU A 62 9.13 -3.34 -6.24
CA LEU A 62 9.36 -3.24 -4.80
C LEU A 62 10.83 -2.98 -4.45
N ARG A 63 11.74 -3.63 -5.16
CA ARG A 63 13.18 -3.42 -4.95
C ARG A 63 13.64 -2.03 -5.37
N ASN A 64 13.01 -1.46 -6.39
CA ASN A 64 13.38 -0.11 -6.84
C ASN A 64 12.76 0.99 -5.99
N VAL A 65 11.55 0.78 -5.47
CA VAL A 65 10.91 1.73 -4.56
C VAL A 65 11.58 1.75 -3.19
N GLN A 66 12.00 0.62 -2.69
CA GLN A 66 12.67 0.50 -1.38
C GLN A 66 11.86 1.15 -0.26
N GLY A 67 10.54 0.92 -0.26
CA GLY A 67 9.66 1.55 0.71
C GLY A 67 9.65 0.88 2.07
N SER A 68 9.08 1.58 3.03
CA SER A 68 8.92 1.09 4.40
C SER A 68 7.50 0.63 4.68
N ALA A 69 6.51 1.15 3.98
CA ALA A 69 5.12 0.77 4.16
C ALA A 69 4.39 0.64 2.83
N ALA A 70 3.47 -0.30 2.78
CA ALA A 70 2.59 -0.54 1.65
C ALA A 70 1.13 -0.38 2.10
N LEU A 71 0.36 0.44 1.40
CA LEU A 71 -1.04 0.69 1.71
C LEU A 71 -1.92 0.13 0.60
N ALA A 72 -2.78 -0.83 0.94
CA ALA A 72 -3.69 -1.44 -0.01
C ALA A 72 -5.13 -1.00 0.27
N SER A 73 -5.79 -0.47 -0.76
CA SER A 73 -7.21 -0.12 -0.70
C SER A 73 -8.03 -1.28 -1.22
N VAL A 74 -8.72 -1.99 -0.33
CA VAL A 74 -9.51 -3.18 -0.67
C VAL A 74 -10.80 -3.21 0.12
N ALA A 75 -11.85 -3.76 -0.48
CA ALA A 75 -13.09 -4.01 0.21
C ALA A 75 -12.97 -5.27 1.09
N ARG A 76 -13.58 -5.22 2.27
CA ARG A 76 -13.47 -6.28 3.26
C ARG A 76 -13.93 -7.65 2.75
N TYR A 77 -15.02 -7.68 2.04
CA TYR A 77 -15.61 -8.91 1.51
C TYR A 77 -15.70 -8.83 -0.01
N ASN A 78 -14.54 -8.73 -0.67
CA ASN A 78 -14.52 -8.65 -2.12
C ASN A 78 -14.51 -10.05 -2.75
N ALA A 79 -15.21 -10.17 -3.89
CA ALA A 79 -15.34 -11.45 -4.59
C ALA A 79 -14.01 -11.95 -5.17
N TRP A 80 -13.08 -11.06 -5.39
CA TRP A 80 -11.78 -11.37 -5.98
C TRP A 80 -10.73 -11.80 -4.96
N ARG A 81 -11.08 -11.81 -3.68
CA ARG A 81 -10.20 -12.14 -2.56
C ARG A 81 -8.90 -11.31 -2.58
N LEU A 82 -9.06 -10.03 -2.80
CA LEU A 82 -7.93 -9.10 -2.73
C LEU A 82 -7.76 -8.58 -1.29
N PRO A 83 -6.56 -8.29 -0.86
CA PRO A 83 -5.31 -8.46 -1.61
C PRO A 83 -4.93 -9.95 -1.73
N ALA A 84 -4.23 -10.29 -2.81
CA ALA A 84 -3.72 -11.65 -2.97
C ALA A 84 -2.65 -11.94 -1.90
N ALA A 85 -2.73 -13.13 -1.28
CA ALA A 85 -1.78 -13.49 -0.23
C ALA A 85 -0.33 -13.45 -0.69
N GLN A 86 -0.08 -13.84 -1.93
CA GLN A 86 1.27 -13.80 -2.52
C GLN A 86 1.81 -12.38 -2.63
N VAL A 87 0.94 -11.42 -2.95
CA VAL A 87 1.33 -10.01 -3.06
C VAL A 87 1.69 -9.46 -1.70
N MET A 88 0.84 -9.66 -0.71
CA MET A 88 1.11 -9.23 0.66
C MET A 88 2.44 -9.79 1.16
N HIS A 89 2.65 -11.10 0.96
CA HIS A 89 3.88 -11.78 1.37
C HIS A 89 5.11 -11.20 0.68
N ARG A 90 4.98 -10.88 -0.61
CA ARG A 90 6.08 -10.28 -1.37
C ARG A 90 6.52 -8.94 -0.79
N TYR A 91 5.56 -8.08 -0.41
CA TYR A 91 5.88 -6.82 0.26
C TYR A 91 6.59 -7.07 1.59
N GLN A 92 6.08 -7.99 2.38
CA GLN A 92 6.69 -8.32 3.68
C GLN A 92 8.11 -8.84 3.53
N GLN A 93 8.37 -9.69 2.52
CA GLN A 93 9.71 -10.18 2.25
C GLN A 93 10.69 -9.09 1.83
N GLN A 94 10.19 -8.02 1.23
CA GLN A 94 11.00 -6.88 0.82
C GLN A 94 11.12 -5.83 1.94
N GLY A 95 10.65 -6.12 3.13
CA GLY A 95 10.81 -5.25 4.29
C GLY A 95 9.73 -4.18 4.46
N TYR A 96 8.64 -4.25 3.71
CA TYR A 96 7.53 -3.30 3.85
C TYR A 96 6.62 -3.73 4.98
N GLN A 97 6.11 -2.77 5.75
CA GLN A 97 4.96 -2.98 6.61
C GLN A 97 3.69 -2.96 5.77
N TRP A 98 2.85 -3.96 5.94
CA TRP A 98 1.61 -4.07 5.19
C TRP A 98 0.44 -3.47 5.96
N HIS A 99 -0.33 -2.60 5.30
CA HIS A 99 -1.57 -2.03 5.82
C HIS A 99 -2.65 -2.12 4.75
N ASP A 100 -3.84 -2.58 5.10
CA ASP A 100 -4.95 -2.59 4.15
C ASP A 100 -6.26 -2.17 4.79
N THR A 101 -7.18 -1.65 3.97
CA THR A 101 -8.47 -1.14 4.43
C THR A 101 -9.47 -2.25 4.77
N ALA A 102 -9.26 -3.48 4.28
CA ALA A 102 -10.10 -4.61 4.62
C ALA A 102 -10.05 -4.92 6.11
N LEU A 103 -8.88 -4.82 6.72
CA LEU A 103 -8.68 -5.07 8.16
C LEU A 103 -8.89 -3.80 8.99
N SER A 104 -8.42 -2.68 8.50
CA SER A 104 -8.27 -1.46 9.29
C SER A 104 -9.33 -0.42 9.03
N GLY A 105 -10.22 -0.64 8.07
CA GLY A 105 -11.22 0.33 7.65
C GLY A 105 -10.59 1.44 6.82
N GLN A 106 -10.40 2.60 7.40
CA GLN A 106 -9.74 3.71 6.74
C GLN A 106 -8.29 3.83 7.20
N LEU A 107 -7.39 4.08 6.26
CA LEU A 107 -5.99 4.34 6.56
C LEU A 107 -5.68 5.81 6.33
N SER A 108 -4.92 6.40 7.21
CA SER A 108 -4.37 7.74 7.04
C SER A 108 -2.89 7.73 7.35
N VAL A 109 -2.15 8.62 6.70
CA VAL A 109 -0.73 8.79 6.95
C VAL A 109 -0.49 10.20 7.46
N GLN A 110 0.16 10.30 8.61
CA GLN A 110 0.52 11.57 9.19
C GLN A 110 2.03 11.74 9.13
N PHE A 111 2.46 12.87 8.64
CA PHE A 111 3.88 13.21 8.54
C PHE A 111 4.24 14.28 9.55
N SER A 112 5.40 14.11 10.15
CA SER A 112 6.05 15.15 10.95
C SER A 112 7.43 15.42 10.37
N ALA A 113 8.14 16.40 10.94
CA ALA A 113 9.48 16.74 10.45
C ALA A 113 10.46 15.56 10.52
N GLU A 114 10.26 14.64 11.45
CA GLU A 114 11.22 13.57 11.69
C GLU A 114 10.70 12.17 11.38
N LYS A 115 9.39 11.98 11.32
CA LYS A 115 8.80 10.65 11.14
C LYS A 115 7.45 10.72 10.44
N TRP A 116 7.02 9.58 9.96
CA TRP A 116 5.66 9.38 9.49
C TRP A 116 5.01 8.23 10.26
N GLN A 117 3.69 8.19 10.23
CA GLN A 117 2.92 7.18 10.95
C GLN A 117 1.66 6.84 10.17
N VAL A 118 1.39 5.53 10.03
CA VAL A 118 0.14 5.05 9.44
C VAL A 118 -0.85 4.82 10.58
N LYS A 119 -2.05 5.34 10.42
CA LYS A 119 -3.12 5.21 11.41
C LYS A 119 -4.37 4.62 10.77
N SER A 120 -5.03 3.71 11.45
CA SER A 120 -6.27 3.11 10.99
C SER A 120 -7.45 3.65 11.76
N LEU A 121 -8.60 3.71 11.10
CA LEU A 121 -9.84 4.16 11.72
C LEU A 121 -10.20 3.30 12.94
N ARG A 122 -10.08 1.99 12.81
CA ARG A 122 -10.42 1.07 13.90
C ARG A 122 -9.56 1.27 15.12
N GLU A 123 -8.28 1.52 14.93
CA GLU A 123 -7.36 1.71 16.03
C GLU A 123 -7.57 3.04 16.74
N GLN A 124 -7.99 4.07 16.03
CA GLN A 124 -8.06 5.42 16.57
C GLN A 124 -9.44 5.80 17.10
N ILE A 125 -10.48 5.41 16.40
CA ILE A 125 -11.84 5.88 16.68
C ILE A 125 -12.68 4.82 17.37
N LEU A 126 -12.59 3.57 16.91
CA LEU A 126 -13.43 2.48 17.41
C LEU A 126 -12.75 1.54 18.42
N PRO A 127 -11.44 1.59 18.66
CA PRO A 127 -10.70 0.47 19.22
C PRO A 127 -11.21 -0.01 20.56
N ARG A 128 -11.24 0.84 21.56
CA ARG A 128 -11.64 0.44 22.90
C ARG A 128 -13.11 0.07 22.96
N TRP A 129 -13.89 0.99 22.47
CA TRP A 129 -15.34 0.92 22.51
C TRP A 129 -15.84 -0.28 21.72
N TYR A 130 -15.38 -0.43 20.50
CA TYR A 130 -15.77 -1.50 19.60
C TYR A 130 -15.35 -2.87 20.14
N HIS A 131 -14.09 -3.03 20.51
CA HIS A 131 -13.58 -4.31 20.99
C HIS A 131 -14.20 -4.70 22.32
N GLN A 132 -14.45 -3.74 23.19
CA GLN A 132 -15.01 -3.98 24.49
C GLN A 132 -16.48 -4.42 24.43
N TRP A 133 -17.25 -3.81 23.55
CA TRP A 133 -18.69 -4.06 23.45
C TRP A 133 -19.04 -5.26 22.57
N PHE A 134 -18.28 -5.52 21.54
CA PHE A 134 -18.58 -6.55 20.56
C PHE A 134 -17.64 -7.76 20.63
N GLY A 135 -16.73 -7.79 21.57
CA GLY A 135 -15.81 -8.91 21.74
C GLY A 135 -14.85 -9.13 20.58
N VAL A 136 -14.61 -8.13 19.78
CA VAL A 136 -13.69 -8.22 18.66
C VAL A 136 -12.25 -8.23 19.17
N PRO A 137 -11.42 -9.20 18.77
CA PRO A 137 -10.03 -9.23 19.22
C PRO A 137 -9.29 -7.96 18.82
N ARG A 138 -8.42 -7.49 19.69
CA ARG A 138 -7.52 -6.40 19.35
C ARG A 138 -6.56 -6.86 18.27
N GLU A 139 -6.43 -6.05 17.24
CA GLU A 139 -5.40 -6.29 16.25
C GLU A 139 -4.03 -6.09 16.88
N SER A 140 -3.17 -7.09 16.75
CA SER A 140 -1.79 -6.96 17.19
C SER A 140 -1.04 -6.06 16.21
N ARG A 141 -0.21 -5.21 16.73
CA ARG A 141 0.61 -4.29 15.94
C ARG A 141 1.95 -4.90 15.60
#